data_dbd1ba518423c067b323b867672bc2b9
#
_entry.id   dbd1ba518423c067b323b867672bc2b9
#
_cell.length_a   1.000
_cell.length_b   1.000
_cell.length_c   1.000
_cell.angle_alpha   90.00
_cell.angle_beta   90.00
_cell.angle_gamma   90.00
#
_symmetry.space_group_name_H-M   'P 1'
#
loop_
_entity.id
_entity.type
_entity.pdbx_description
1 polymer ?
#
loop_
_entity_poly.entity_id
_entity_poly.type
_entity_poly.pdbx_seq_one_letter_code
_entity_poly.pdbx_strand_id
1 'polypeptide(L)'
;MSENTKAQGSALSDEAFKTLVNNKGLSADNLLIPDVYKEIFYDNYRYFVLSSGRISGKTSILVAIWWVFTNKYPDRDIVVLQATATEIKDSIINEIEKFLSNSGYEVGSELTCEWYIPRTKDRIIHRGQQGGTFFYPITDSKGGQRTRGISTKNKLSLVLFEEAQKNKDANVVEQSIATFIRQLDMQAKMIIVGNNETIGHWFIDFVNDKKQDPDWCYIYANCYNIWGLLNEQTKTYIENYKKVNYTEFRRMFLGDIYANTSNVVFPQFTRAKNYKRAYQLEQHYIVTLIIGVDHATANDTFFVTPVAILDDGTTQTPEVCYDDPEETNRTLAPTEQCDLLDEFLEFLDNKYGIAYNQLPTILSVDGAASPFIAQLKHLKKTSPRKKMWKYINVKAFTMKKKDVNLGIIKNAFAYNVLTILNEGTTMWNGAINKHRLVKEIEAQRYKNGKLDASIKNDGCDSLEYALVPYYINCYNMSYPVRKRGFEESSHYNDIKKMAGVRG
;
A
#
# COMPACT_ATOMS: atom_id res chain seq x y z
N MET A 1 -11.29 -29.33 -10.73
CA MET A 1 -10.25 -29.49 -11.77
C MET A 1 -10.89 -29.11 -13.09
N SER A 2 -10.76 -27.90 -13.51
CA SER A 2 -11.13 -27.44 -14.85
C SER A 2 -9.84 -26.93 -15.49
N GLU A 3 -9.38 -27.68 -16.48
CA GLU A 3 -8.25 -27.32 -17.33
C GLU A 3 -8.58 -26.02 -18.06
N ASN A 4 -7.88 -24.95 -17.72
CA ASN A 4 -7.84 -23.72 -18.50
C ASN A 4 -7.14 -24.05 -19.83
N THR A 5 -7.93 -24.19 -20.88
CA THR A 5 -7.45 -24.14 -22.26
C THR A 5 -6.91 -22.73 -22.53
N LYS A 6 -5.61 -22.52 -22.28
CA LYS A 6 -4.87 -21.39 -22.83
C LYS A 6 -4.96 -21.50 -24.34
N ALA A 7 -5.58 -20.50 -24.96
CA ALA A 7 -5.44 -20.31 -26.40
C ALA A 7 -3.93 -20.21 -26.68
N GLN A 8 -3.37 -21.21 -27.33
CA GLN A 8 -2.01 -21.18 -27.85
C GLN A 8 -1.98 -20.19 -29.03
N GLY A 9 -1.83 -18.90 -28.72
CA GLY A 9 -1.31 -17.95 -29.67
C GLY A 9 0.13 -18.39 -29.98
N SER A 10 0.44 -18.68 -31.23
CA SER A 10 1.76 -19.08 -31.67
C SER A 10 2.76 -18.00 -31.26
N ALA A 11 3.62 -18.31 -30.28
CA ALA A 11 4.76 -17.48 -29.96
C ALA A 11 5.55 -17.26 -31.26
N LEU A 12 5.81 -15.99 -31.60
CA LEU A 12 6.72 -15.70 -32.67
C LEU A 12 8.06 -16.35 -32.33
N SER A 13 8.63 -17.15 -33.23
CA SER A 13 9.97 -17.66 -33.04
C SER A 13 10.95 -16.50 -32.86
N ASP A 14 12.07 -16.72 -32.18
CA ASP A 14 13.12 -15.69 -32.04
C ASP A 14 13.53 -15.08 -33.38
N GLU A 15 13.43 -15.85 -34.45
CA GLU A 15 13.67 -15.44 -35.80
C GLU A 15 12.56 -14.54 -36.38
N ALA A 16 11.29 -14.85 -36.09
CA ALA A 16 10.16 -14.00 -36.48
C ALA A 16 10.13 -12.69 -35.67
N PHE A 17 10.57 -12.71 -34.43
CA PHE A 17 10.75 -11.52 -33.60
C PHE A 17 11.90 -10.65 -34.13
N LYS A 18 13.05 -11.23 -34.47
CA LYS A 18 14.16 -10.55 -35.14
C LYS A 18 13.74 -9.98 -36.51
N THR A 19 12.92 -10.69 -37.26
CA THR A 19 12.37 -10.26 -38.53
C THR A 19 11.38 -9.09 -38.35
N LEU A 20 10.56 -9.11 -37.32
CA LEU A 20 9.64 -8.00 -36.99
C LEU A 20 10.42 -6.71 -36.63
N VAL A 21 11.53 -6.86 -35.93
CA VAL A 21 12.42 -5.77 -35.54
C VAL A 21 13.29 -5.31 -36.76
N ASN A 22 13.76 -6.24 -37.59
CA ASN A 22 14.68 -5.99 -38.72
C ASN A 22 14.00 -5.46 -39.99
N ASN A 23 12.71 -5.79 -40.23
CA ASN A 23 12.01 -5.40 -41.46
C ASN A 23 11.77 -3.89 -41.65
N LYS A 24 12.26 -3.05 -40.73
CA LYS A 24 12.10 -1.59 -40.76
C LYS A 24 13.40 -0.80 -40.52
N GLY A 25 14.55 -1.36 -40.89
CA GLY A 25 15.81 -0.60 -40.84
C GLY A 25 16.47 -0.51 -39.48
N LEU A 26 15.94 -1.21 -38.49
CA LEU A 26 16.60 -1.39 -37.21
C LEU A 26 17.53 -2.59 -37.32
N SER A 27 18.84 -2.40 -37.23
CA SER A 27 19.70 -3.53 -36.93
C SER A 27 19.28 -4.10 -35.59
N ALA A 28 19.02 -5.41 -35.51
CA ALA A 28 18.67 -6.10 -34.25
C ALA A 28 19.71 -5.89 -33.15
N ASP A 29 20.89 -5.46 -33.53
CA ASP A 29 22.03 -5.17 -32.67
C ASP A 29 21.82 -3.94 -31.76
N ASN A 30 20.89 -3.03 -32.14
CA ASN A 30 20.64 -1.79 -31.41
C ASN A 30 19.43 -1.85 -30.46
N LEU A 31 18.58 -2.89 -30.56
CA LEU A 31 17.39 -3.07 -29.74
C LEU A 31 17.43 -4.43 -29.03
N LEU A 32 18.18 -4.49 -27.94
CA LEU A 32 18.25 -5.66 -27.10
C LEU A 32 17.03 -5.69 -26.15
N ILE A 33 16.08 -6.56 -26.44
CA ILE A 33 14.89 -6.76 -25.61
C ILE A 33 15.11 -7.96 -24.69
N PRO A 34 15.23 -7.74 -23.38
CA PRO A 34 15.35 -8.83 -22.43
C PRO A 34 14.13 -9.76 -22.50
N ASP A 35 14.35 -11.07 -22.31
CA ASP A 35 13.32 -12.10 -22.43
C ASP A 35 12.09 -11.83 -21.56
N VAL A 36 12.30 -11.28 -20.36
CA VAL A 36 11.23 -10.94 -19.42
C VAL A 36 10.19 -9.99 -20.00
N TYR A 37 10.54 -9.18 -21.02
CA TYR A 37 9.66 -8.19 -21.65
C TYR A 37 9.07 -8.63 -22.99
N LYS A 38 9.46 -9.80 -23.51
CA LYS A 38 9.02 -10.24 -24.84
C LYS A 38 7.50 -10.39 -24.96
N GLU A 39 6.81 -10.76 -23.87
CA GLU A 39 5.36 -10.92 -23.87
C GLU A 39 4.59 -9.67 -24.30
N ILE A 40 5.18 -8.47 -24.09
CA ILE A 40 4.56 -7.20 -24.52
C ILE A 40 4.37 -7.13 -26.03
N PHE A 41 5.22 -7.79 -26.80
CA PHE A 41 5.21 -7.73 -28.27
C PHE A 41 4.30 -8.81 -28.90
N TYR A 42 3.83 -9.78 -28.12
CA TYR A 42 2.86 -10.77 -28.57
C TYR A 42 1.43 -10.26 -28.39
N ASP A 43 0.50 -10.81 -29.17
CA ASP A 43 -0.90 -10.35 -29.15
C ASP A 43 -1.76 -11.11 -28.13
N ASN A 44 -1.15 -11.80 -27.17
CA ASN A 44 -1.82 -12.58 -26.13
C ASN A 44 -2.56 -11.69 -25.11
N TYR A 45 -2.02 -10.51 -24.86
CA TYR A 45 -2.57 -9.54 -23.90
C TYR A 45 -2.60 -8.13 -24.47
N ARG A 46 -3.56 -7.35 -23.98
CA ARG A 46 -3.69 -5.92 -24.31
C ARG A 46 -3.28 -5.02 -23.16
N TYR A 47 -3.39 -5.52 -21.95
CA TYR A 47 -3.12 -4.76 -20.73
C TYR A 47 -1.94 -5.37 -20.01
N PHE A 48 -1.01 -4.51 -19.61
CA PHE A 48 0.22 -4.92 -18.94
C PHE A 48 0.46 -4.09 -17.71
N VAL A 49 0.86 -4.72 -16.63
CA VAL A 49 1.40 -4.07 -15.45
C VAL A 49 2.82 -4.56 -15.19
N LEU A 50 3.77 -3.62 -15.19
CA LEU A 50 5.19 -3.88 -14.99
C LEU A 50 5.59 -3.33 -13.63
N SER A 51 6.00 -4.23 -12.77
CA SER A 51 6.51 -3.90 -11.45
C SER A 51 7.97 -4.35 -11.35
N SER A 52 8.84 -3.52 -10.77
CA SER A 52 10.25 -3.87 -10.80
C SER A 52 11.10 -3.18 -9.74
N GLY A 53 12.32 -3.66 -9.59
CA GLY A 53 13.41 -2.94 -8.95
C GLY A 53 14.04 -1.87 -9.84
N ARG A 54 14.99 -1.13 -9.26
CA ARG A 54 15.85 -0.21 -10.01
C ARG A 54 16.82 -0.98 -10.91
N ILE A 55 17.29 -0.35 -11.96
CA ILE A 55 18.23 -0.96 -12.93
C ILE A 55 17.68 -2.30 -13.49
N SER A 56 16.42 -2.33 -13.85
CA SER A 56 15.76 -3.47 -14.48
C SER A 56 15.56 -3.29 -15.99
N GLY A 57 16.04 -2.19 -16.57
CA GLY A 57 15.91 -1.89 -18.01
C GLY A 57 14.56 -1.32 -18.42
N LYS A 58 13.69 -0.92 -17.47
CA LYS A 58 12.35 -0.38 -17.78
C LYS A 58 12.36 0.75 -18.80
N THR A 59 13.15 1.78 -18.55
CA THR A 59 13.17 2.95 -19.45
C THR A 59 13.61 2.58 -20.84
N SER A 60 14.66 1.73 -20.96
CA SER A 60 15.14 1.25 -22.25
C SER A 60 14.09 0.41 -22.99
N ILE A 61 13.38 -0.47 -22.28
CA ILE A 61 12.30 -1.25 -22.91
C ILE A 61 11.12 -0.38 -23.33
N LEU A 62 10.79 0.68 -22.57
CA LEU A 62 9.74 1.61 -22.98
C LEU A 62 10.09 2.35 -24.26
N VAL A 63 11.35 2.73 -24.44
CA VAL A 63 11.84 3.31 -25.72
C VAL A 63 11.72 2.30 -26.86
N ALA A 64 12.09 1.04 -26.63
CA ALA A 64 11.96 -0.02 -27.62
C ALA A 64 10.49 -0.28 -28.01
N ILE A 65 9.59 -0.34 -27.02
CA ILE A 65 8.14 -0.48 -27.23
C ILE A 65 7.62 0.71 -28.05
N TRP A 66 7.95 1.93 -27.62
CA TRP A 66 7.58 3.14 -28.32
C TRP A 66 8.01 3.09 -29.80
N TRP A 67 9.27 2.72 -30.05
CA TRP A 67 9.81 2.63 -31.38
C TRP A 67 9.07 1.60 -32.26
N VAL A 68 8.86 0.40 -31.76
CA VAL A 68 8.14 -0.67 -32.44
C VAL A 68 6.72 -0.23 -32.80
N PHE A 69 6.00 0.37 -31.85
CA PHE A 69 4.61 0.78 -32.05
C PHE A 69 4.48 1.98 -32.99
N THR A 70 5.40 2.95 -32.92
CA THR A 70 5.46 4.09 -33.86
C THR A 70 5.63 3.62 -35.27
N ASN A 71 6.48 2.62 -35.53
CA ASN A 71 6.76 2.11 -36.88
C ASN A 71 5.72 1.08 -37.35
N LYS A 72 5.16 0.29 -36.46
CA LYS A 72 4.12 -0.70 -36.78
C LYS A 72 2.79 -0.02 -37.15
N TYR A 73 2.48 1.12 -36.51
CA TYR A 73 1.22 1.83 -36.64
C TYR A 73 1.44 3.33 -36.95
N PRO A 74 1.95 3.70 -38.14
CA PRO A 74 2.34 5.07 -38.46
C PRO A 74 1.16 6.05 -38.56
N ASP A 75 -0.06 5.55 -38.63
CA ASP A 75 -1.32 6.30 -38.68
C ASP A 75 -2.02 6.44 -37.29
N ARG A 76 -1.37 5.94 -36.22
CA ARG A 76 -1.96 5.91 -34.88
C ARG A 76 -1.17 6.74 -33.90
N ASP A 77 -1.87 7.25 -32.91
CA ASP A 77 -1.26 8.02 -31.82
C ASP A 77 -0.77 7.11 -30.69
N ILE A 78 0.29 7.57 -30.04
CA ILE A 78 0.79 7.02 -28.76
C ILE A 78 0.55 8.06 -27.68
N VAL A 79 0.06 7.64 -26.53
CA VAL A 79 -0.11 8.50 -25.37
C VAL A 79 0.83 8.01 -24.25
N VAL A 80 1.59 8.94 -23.70
CA VAL A 80 2.46 8.72 -22.53
C VAL A 80 1.95 9.56 -21.39
N LEU A 81 1.69 8.91 -20.25
CA LEU A 81 1.12 9.49 -19.05
C LEU A 81 2.14 9.47 -17.93
N GLN A 82 2.29 10.61 -17.26
CA GLN A 82 3.16 10.78 -16.11
C GLN A 82 2.44 11.49 -14.98
N ALA A 83 2.94 11.37 -13.74
CA ALA A 83 2.25 11.93 -12.59
C ALA A 83 2.07 13.44 -12.74
N THR A 84 3.12 14.19 -13.12
CA THR A 84 3.10 15.65 -13.20
C THR A 84 3.72 16.19 -14.49
N ALA A 85 3.41 17.43 -14.82
CA ALA A 85 3.98 18.12 -15.99
C ALA A 85 5.51 18.35 -15.89
N THR A 86 6.05 18.42 -14.68
CA THR A 86 7.50 18.58 -14.48
C THR A 86 8.23 17.29 -14.84
N GLU A 87 7.67 16.14 -14.49
CA GLU A 87 8.27 14.84 -14.78
C GLU A 87 8.32 14.52 -16.27
N ILE A 88 7.39 15.05 -17.06
CA ILE A 88 7.39 14.88 -18.52
C ILE A 88 8.72 15.35 -19.13
N LYS A 89 9.26 16.48 -18.66
CA LYS A 89 10.46 17.08 -19.24
C LYS A 89 11.74 16.28 -19.00
N ASP A 90 11.77 15.50 -17.89
CA ASP A 90 12.94 14.75 -17.45
C ASP A 90 12.81 13.23 -17.64
N SER A 91 11.86 12.80 -18.46
CA SER A 91 11.37 11.43 -18.56
C SER A 91 11.85 10.68 -19.82
N ILE A 92 11.07 9.68 -20.18
CA ILE A 92 11.24 8.86 -21.38
C ILE A 92 11.45 9.67 -22.66
N ILE A 93 10.94 10.91 -22.74
CA ILE A 93 11.15 11.76 -23.94
C ILE A 93 12.63 12.07 -24.18
N ASN A 94 13.41 12.28 -23.11
CA ASN A 94 14.85 12.48 -23.23
C ASN A 94 15.57 11.22 -23.69
N GLU A 95 15.13 10.06 -23.23
CA GLU A 95 15.71 8.79 -23.66
C GLU A 95 15.33 8.45 -25.10
N ILE A 96 14.13 8.82 -25.55
CA ILE A 96 13.74 8.72 -26.98
C ILE A 96 14.58 9.66 -27.82
N GLU A 97 14.78 10.91 -27.40
CA GLU A 97 15.63 11.89 -28.10
C GLU A 97 17.06 11.37 -28.26
N LYS A 98 17.66 10.84 -27.21
CA LYS A 98 18.97 10.18 -27.23
C LYS A 98 19.00 8.98 -28.16
N PHE A 99 17.98 8.12 -28.09
CA PHE A 99 17.88 6.94 -28.95
C PHE A 99 17.82 7.32 -30.39
N LEU A 100 17.01 8.30 -30.81
CA LEU A 100 16.92 8.79 -32.16
C LEU A 100 18.27 9.35 -32.65
N SER A 101 18.89 10.21 -31.82
CA SER A 101 20.20 10.81 -32.15
C SER A 101 21.30 9.75 -32.30
N ASN A 102 21.36 8.77 -31.38
CA ASN A 102 22.33 7.68 -31.44
C ASN A 102 22.09 6.73 -32.62
N SER A 103 20.86 6.67 -33.10
CA SER A 103 20.48 5.87 -34.28
C SER A 103 20.68 6.64 -35.63
N GLY A 104 21.23 7.84 -35.54
CA GLY A 104 21.56 8.64 -36.74
C GLY A 104 20.39 9.45 -37.28
N TYR A 105 19.27 9.56 -36.56
CA TYR A 105 18.16 10.40 -36.99
C TYR A 105 18.36 11.86 -36.60
N GLU A 106 17.98 12.76 -37.48
CA GLU A 106 17.95 14.19 -37.17
C GLU A 106 16.72 14.54 -36.35
N VAL A 107 16.96 15.10 -35.18
CA VAL A 107 15.91 15.59 -34.25
C VAL A 107 16.03 17.10 -34.15
N GLY A 108 14.97 17.85 -34.44
CA GLY A 108 15.07 19.31 -34.40
C GLY A 108 13.86 20.07 -34.91
N SER A 109 14.04 20.91 -35.94
CA SER A 109 12.99 21.77 -36.50
C SER A 109 11.89 20.97 -37.19
N GLU A 110 10.64 21.32 -36.98
CA GLU A 110 9.47 20.74 -37.67
C GLU A 110 9.53 20.83 -39.18
N LEU A 111 10.24 21.84 -39.69
CA LEU A 111 10.34 22.10 -41.15
C LEU A 111 11.43 21.31 -41.84
N THR A 112 12.49 20.93 -41.13
CA THR A 112 13.72 20.38 -41.75
C THR A 112 14.08 18.98 -41.33
N CYS A 113 13.73 18.59 -40.08
CA CYS A 113 14.13 17.31 -39.55
C CYS A 113 13.05 16.23 -39.74
N GLU A 114 13.47 14.98 -39.79
CA GLU A 114 12.57 13.82 -39.84
C GLU A 114 11.74 13.69 -38.57
N TRP A 115 12.38 13.95 -37.44
CA TRP A 115 11.76 13.91 -36.11
C TRP A 115 11.72 15.30 -35.50
N TYR A 116 10.55 15.67 -34.98
CA TYR A 116 10.33 16.93 -34.30
C TYR A 116 9.93 16.74 -32.85
N ILE A 117 10.71 17.32 -31.96
CA ILE A 117 10.43 17.39 -30.53
C ILE A 117 10.42 18.88 -30.13
N PRO A 118 9.27 19.46 -29.78
CA PRO A 118 9.21 20.88 -29.42
C PRO A 118 9.92 21.14 -28.06
N ARG A 119 10.28 22.39 -27.82
CA ARG A 119 10.90 22.81 -26.55
C ARG A 119 10.01 22.55 -25.34
N THR A 120 8.69 22.48 -25.51
CA THR A 120 7.71 22.14 -24.48
C THR A 120 7.80 20.68 -24.06
N LYS A 121 8.40 19.83 -24.90
CA LYS A 121 8.52 18.38 -24.69
C LYS A 121 7.18 17.70 -24.39
N ASP A 122 6.12 18.17 -25.05
CA ASP A 122 4.76 17.63 -24.87
C ASP A 122 4.35 16.65 -25.98
N ARG A 123 5.17 16.52 -27.03
CA ARG A 123 4.91 15.61 -28.14
C ARG A 123 6.18 15.25 -28.95
N ILE A 124 6.06 14.15 -29.68
CA ILE A 124 7.05 13.75 -30.74
C ILE A 124 6.26 13.51 -32.01
N ILE A 125 6.71 14.12 -33.10
CA ILE A 125 6.10 14.00 -34.42
C ILE A 125 7.15 13.46 -35.39
N HIS A 126 6.77 12.50 -36.24
CA HIS A 126 7.54 12.00 -37.36
C HIS A 126 6.96 12.56 -38.65
N ARG A 127 7.76 13.19 -39.46
CA ARG A 127 7.33 13.95 -40.68
C ARG A 127 6.56 13.13 -41.71
N GLY A 128 6.85 11.85 -41.81
CA GLY A 128 6.22 10.96 -42.79
C GLY A 128 5.03 10.16 -42.22
N GLN A 129 4.60 10.44 -41.01
CA GLN A 129 3.54 9.68 -40.35
C GLN A 129 2.34 10.58 -40.03
N GLN A 130 1.13 9.99 -39.95
CA GLN A 130 -0.08 10.69 -39.53
C GLN A 130 -0.24 10.71 -38.00
N GLY A 131 0.25 9.66 -37.34
CA GLY A 131 0.26 9.53 -35.90
C GLY A 131 1.39 10.28 -35.22
N GLY A 132 1.22 10.59 -33.95
CA GLY A 132 2.22 11.22 -33.10
C GLY A 132 2.27 10.63 -31.70
N THR A 133 3.28 10.99 -30.95
CA THR A 133 3.37 10.66 -29.52
C THR A 133 3.08 11.90 -28.69
N PHE A 134 2.16 11.78 -27.77
CA PHE A 134 1.68 12.88 -26.94
C PHE A 134 1.91 12.58 -25.45
N PHE A 135 2.44 13.54 -24.71
CA PHE A 135 2.75 13.43 -23.29
C PHE A 135 1.78 14.26 -22.48
N TYR A 136 1.10 13.61 -21.52
CA TYR A 136 0.14 14.27 -20.65
C TYR A 136 0.44 14.00 -19.19
N PRO A 137 0.35 15.03 -18.32
CA PRO A 137 0.34 14.81 -16.88
C PRO A 137 -1.01 14.21 -16.46
N ILE A 138 -0.96 13.29 -15.53
CA ILE A 138 -2.18 12.69 -14.92
C ILE A 138 -2.86 13.71 -14.02
N THR A 139 -2.05 14.45 -13.25
CA THR A 139 -2.54 15.48 -12.32
C THR A 139 -1.98 16.87 -12.65
N ASP A 140 -2.71 17.90 -12.27
CA ASP A 140 -2.21 19.28 -12.29
C ASP A 140 -1.41 19.61 -11.01
N SER A 141 -0.89 20.84 -10.93
CA SER A 141 -0.14 21.32 -9.78
C SER A 141 -0.95 21.41 -8.48
N LYS A 142 -2.28 21.34 -8.57
CA LYS A 142 -3.21 21.36 -7.44
C LYS A 142 -3.76 19.97 -7.10
N GLY A 143 -3.28 18.90 -7.79
CA GLY A 143 -3.75 17.53 -7.61
C GLY A 143 -5.03 17.20 -8.37
N GLY A 144 -5.56 18.12 -9.18
CA GLY A 144 -6.73 17.87 -10.02
C GLY A 144 -6.39 16.95 -11.21
N GLN A 145 -7.30 16.03 -11.54
CA GLN A 145 -7.10 15.10 -12.65
C GLN A 145 -7.18 15.81 -14.00
N ARG A 146 -6.15 15.68 -14.84
CA ARG A 146 -6.07 16.25 -16.17
C ARG A 146 -6.44 15.32 -17.31
N THR A 147 -6.49 14.03 -17.10
CA THR A 147 -6.74 13.04 -18.16
C THR A 147 -8.20 12.98 -18.60
N ARG A 148 -9.13 13.58 -17.84
CA ARG A 148 -10.55 13.64 -18.22
C ARG A 148 -10.74 14.43 -19.49
N GLY A 149 -11.39 13.82 -20.48
CA GLY A 149 -11.72 14.49 -21.75
C GLY A 149 -10.58 14.55 -22.76
N ILE A 150 -9.42 13.93 -22.48
CA ILE A 150 -8.38 13.78 -23.50
C ILE A 150 -8.91 12.83 -24.58
N SER A 151 -8.95 13.33 -25.82
CA SER A 151 -9.18 12.53 -27.01
C SER A 151 -8.05 12.79 -28.00
N THR A 152 -7.57 11.74 -28.62
CA THR A 152 -6.58 11.83 -29.69
C THR A 152 -7.28 12.04 -31.03
N LYS A 153 -6.57 12.64 -31.99
CA LYS A 153 -7.09 12.84 -33.33
C LYS A 153 -7.17 11.52 -34.11
N ASN A 154 -6.17 10.68 -33.93
CA ASN A 154 -6.08 9.37 -34.53
C ASN A 154 -6.42 8.27 -33.52
N LYS A 155 -6.65 7.04 -34.00
CA LYS A 155 -6.77 5.87 -33.14
C LYS A 155 -5.48 5.68 -32.33
N LEU A 156 -5.61 5.14 -31.13
CA LEU A 156 -4.45 4.82 -30.31
C LEU A 156 -3.80 3.50 -30.74
N SER A 157 -2.48 3.44 -30.70
CA SER A 157 -1.71 2.21 -30.78
C SER A 157 -1.17 1.79 -29.42
N LEU A 158 -0.86 2.77 -28.55
CA LEU A 158 -0.21 2.52 -27.27
C LEU A 158 -0.57 3.59 -26.25
N VAL A 159 -0.85 3.17 -25.02
CA VAL A 159 -0.94 4.04 -23.85
C VAL A 159 0.07 3.57 -22.82
N LEU A 160 1.01 4.43 -22.46
CA LEU A 160 2.05 4.17 -21.46
C LEU A 160 1.80 5.00 -20.21
N PHE A 161 1.76 4.36 -19.06
CA PHE A 161 1.84 5.02 -17.77
C PHE A 161 3.25 4.83 -17.21
N GLU A 162 4.06 5.88 -17.23
CA GLU A 162 5.41 5.84 -16.70
C GLU A 162 5.44 6.26 -15.24
N GLU A 163 6.20 5.52 -14.42
CA GLU A 163 6.33 5.76 -12.98
C GLU A 163 4.98 5.96 -12.27
N ALA A 164 4.03 5.08 -12.56
CA ALA A 164 2.65 5.16 -12.06
C ALA A 164 2.58 5.30 -10.53
N GLN A 165 3.53 4.68 -9.79
CA GLN A 165 3.63 4.76 -8.33
C GLN A 165 3.81 6.18 -7.79
N LYS A 166 4.26 7.14 -8.60
CA LYS A 166 4.40 8.54 -8.19
C LYS A 166 3.06 9.29 -8.08
N ASN A 167 1.98 8.73 -8.60
CA ASN A 167 0.66 9.32 -8.41
C ASN A 167 0.20 9.18 -6.95
N LYS A 168 -0.67 10.09 -6.51
CA LYS A 168 -1.13 10.17 -5.13
C LYS A 168 -1.79 8.88 -4.65
N ASP A 169 -2.65 8.29 -5.50
CA ASP A 169 -3.43 7.09 -5.16
C ASP A 169 -3.84 6.30 -6.41
N ALA A 170 -4.41 5.12 -6.19
CA ALA A 170 -4.90 4.24 -7.26
C ALA A 170 -6.03 4.87 -8.08
N ASN A 171 -6.95 5.62 -7.45
CA ASN A 171 -8.14 6.14 -8.10
C ASN A 171 -7.80 7.06 -9.27
N VAL A 172 -6.76 7.88 -9.11
CA VAL A 172 -6.29 8.81 -10.16
C VAL A 172 -5.82 8.04 -11.40
N VAL A 173 -5.10 6.94 -11.19
CA VAL A 173 -4.61 6.08 -12.26
C VAL A 173 -5.75 5.30 -12.89
N GLU A 174 -6.64 4.71 -12.10
CA GLU A 174 -7.81 3.95 -12.59
C GLU A 174 -8.78 4.81 -13.40
N GLN A 175 -9.04 6.04 -12.97
CA GLN A 175 -9.84 6.99 -13.75
C GLN A 175 -9.18 7.34 -15.09
N SER A 176 -7.85 7.41 -15.11
CA SER A 176 -7.10 7.62 -16.36
C SER A 176 -7.17 6.38 -17.26
N ILE A 177 -7.04 5.19 -16.70
CA ILE A 177 -7.26 3.92 -17.41
C ILE A 177 -8.67 3.91 -18.03
N ALA A 178 -9.72 4.23 -17.26
CA ALA A 178 -11.09 4.26 -17.74
C ALA A 178 -11.32 5.28 -18.88
N THR A 179 -10.56 6.37 -18.90
CA THR A 179 -10.59 7.36 -19.98
C THR A 179 -10.04 6.79 -21.29
N PHE A 180 -8.90 6.11 -21.24
CA PHE A 180 -8.23 5.62 -22.42
C PHE A 180 -8.72 4.25 -22.89
N ILE A 181 -9.20 3.38 -22.01
CA ILE A 181 -9.71 2.05 -22.37
C ILE A 181 -10.84 2.10 -23.40
N ARG A 182 -11.64 3.17 -23.38
CA ARG A 182 -12.71 3.43 -24.35
C ARG A 182 -12.20 3.80 -25.75
N GLN A 183 -10.94 4.24 -25.85
CA GLN A 183 -10.30 4.67 -27.10
C GLN A 183 -9.42 3.57 -27.70
N LEU A 184 -9.20 2.48 -26.94
CA LEU A 184 -8.40 1.35 -27.38
C LEU A 184 -9.23 0.40 -28.26
N ASP A 185 -8.73 0.10 -29.44
CA ASP A 185 -9.22 -1.01 -30.24
C ASP A 185 -8.41 -2.29 -30.02
N MET A 186 -8.70 -3.35 -30.78
CA MET A 186 -8.06 -4.66 -30.60
C MET A 186 -6.53 -4.67 -30.87
N GLN A 187 -6.01 -3.65 -31.55
CA GLN A 187 -4.59 -3.55 -31.89
C GLN A 187 -3.79 -2.69 -30.91
N ALA A 188 -4.50 -1.95 -30.05
CA ALA A 188 -3.88 -1.05 -29.11
C ALA A 188 -3.48 -1.77 -27.81
N LYS A 189 -2.40 -1.32 -27.18
CA LYS A 189 -1.94 -1.82 -25.88
C LYS A 189 -1.89 -0.72 -24.82
N MET A 190 -2.10 -1.12 -23.60
CA MET A 190 -1.92 -0.27 -22.42
C MET A 190 -0.89 -0.89 -21.51
N ILE A 191 0.11 -0.11 -21.11
CA ILE A 191 1.21 -0.58 -20.27
C ILE A 191 1.39 0.37 -19.10
N ILE A 192 1.27 -0.16 -17.88
CA ILE A 192 1.45 0.59 -16.63
C ILE A 192 2.74 0.15 -15.99
N VAL A 193 3.65 1.10 -15.77
CA VAL A 193 5.00 0.81 -15.29
C VAL A 193 5.26 1.54 -13.99
N GLY A 194 5.78 0.82 -13.00
CA GLY A 194 6.18 1.41 -11.73
C GLY A 194 7.28 0.62 -11.02
N ASN A 195 7.88 1.27 -10.04
CA ASN A 195 8.77 0.61 -9.10
C ASN A 195 7.95 0.04 -7.94
N ASN A 196 8.40 -1.09 -7.39
CA ASN A 196 7.86 -1.55 -6.13
C ASN A 196 8.28 -0.58 -5.02
N GLU A 197 7.30 -0.14 -4.28
CA GLU A 197 7.45 0.74 -3.14
C GLU A 197 7.38 -0.06 -1.83
N THR A 198 7.22 0.63 -0.72
CA THR A 198 7.07 -0.01 0.60
C THR A 198 5.70 -0.67 0.76
N ILE A 199 5.61 -1.63 1.67
CA ILE A 199 4.33 -2.23 2.07
C ILE A 199 3.34 -1.11 2.47
N GLY A 200 2.10 -1.25 2.02
CA GLY A 200 1.04 -0.26 2.23
C GLY A 200 0.99 0.84 1.18
N HIS A 201 1.93 0.88 0.24
CA HIS A 201 1.83 1.79 -0.89
C HIS A 201 0.77 1.29 -1.88
N TRP A 202 -0.13 2.15 -2.32
CA TRP A 202 -1.27 1.83 -3.18
C TRP A 202 -0.88 1.05 -4.46
N PHE A 203 0.27 1.33 -5.04
CA PHE A 203 0.73 0.69 -6.27
C PHE A 203 0.96 -0.82 -6.10
N ILE A 204 1.31 -1.27 -4.90
CA ILE A 204 1.49 -2.70 -4.61
C ILE A 204 0.13 -3.41 -4.60
N ASP A 205 -0.88 -2.80 -3.97
CA ASP A 205 -2.23 -3.33 -3.95
C ASP A 205 -2.80 -3.35 -5.38
N PHE A 206 -2.61 -2.27 -6.14
CA PHE A 206 -2.97 -2.19 -7.56
C PHE A 206 -2.33 -3.31 -8.40
N VAL A 207 -1.02 -3.52 -8.25
CA VAL A 207 -0.30 -4.61 -8.96
C VAL A 207 -0.85 -5.98 -8.58
N ASN A 208 -1.15 -6.21 -7.30
CA ASN A 208 -1.71 -7.48 -6.83
C ASN A 208 -3.11 -7.73 -7.40
N ASP A 209 -3.94 -6.70 -7.50
CA ASP A 209 -5.27 -6.80 -8.11
C ASP A 209 -5.15 -7.14 -9.61
N LYS A 210 -4.31 -6.41 -10.35
CA LYS A 210 -4.10 -6.68 -11.78
C LYS A 210 -3.43 -8.03 -12.05
N LYS A 211 -2.64 -8.55 -11.12
CA LYS A 211 -2.09 -9.91 -11.20
C LYS A 211 -3.14 -11.01 -11.11
N GLN A 212 -4.27 -10.75 -10.48
CA GLN A 212 -5.40 -11.69 -10.38
C GLN A 212 -6.38 -11.54 -11.56
N ASP A 213 -6.30 -10.46 -12.32
CA ASP A 213 -7.16 -10.17 -13.44
C ASP A 213 -6.66 -10.90 -14.72
N PRO A 214 -7.45 -11.82 -15.31
CA PRO A 214 -7.01 -12.61 -16.46
C PRO A 214 -6.77 -11.77 -17.73
N ASP A 215 -7.30 -10.56 -17.82
CA ASP A 215 -7.11 -9.67 -18.97
C ASP A 215 -5.77 -8.92 -18.91
N TRP A 216 -5.07 -9.00 -17.78
CA TRP A 216 -3.81 -8.33 -17.54
C TRP A 216 -2.63 -9.30 -17.53
N CYS A 217 -1.57 -8.91 -18.21
CA CYS A 217 -0.27 -9.57 -18.08
C CYS A 217 0.58 -8.85 -17.02
N TYR A 218 0.97 -9.60 -15.99
CA TYR A 218 1.90 -9.11 -14.99
C TYR A 218 3.33 -9.46 -15.37
N ILE A 219 4.19 -8.44 -15.43
CA ILE A 219 5.62 -8.61 -15.68
C ILE A 219 6.40 -8.07 -14.47
N TYR A 220 7.25 -8.92 -13.93
CA TYR A 220 8.19 -8.53 -12.89
C TYR A 220 9.62 -8.61 -13.41
N ALA A 221 10.39 -7.53 -13.22
CA ALA A 221 11.77 -7.46 -13.65
C ALA A 221 12.70 -6.88 -12.58
N ASN A 222 13.93 -7.34 -12.56
CA ASN A 222 14.97 -6.88 -11.66
C ASN A 222 16.30 -6.74 -12.39
N CYS A 223 17.37 -6.32 -11.69
CA CYS A 223 18.68 -6.09 -12.30
C CYS A 223 19.30 -7.35 -12.94
N TYR A 224 18.95 -8.54 -12.48
CA TYR A 224 19.49 -9.79 -13.03
C TYR A 224 18.87 -10.15 -14.39
N ASN A 225 17.65 -9.69 -14.68
CA ASN A 225 17.02 -9.90 -16.00
C ASN A 225 17.77 -9.19 -17.14
N ILE A 226 18.55 -8.15 -16.80
CA ILE A 226 19.35 -7.40 -17.77
C ILE A 226 20.86 -7.47 -17.48
N TRP A 227 21.28 -8.39 -16.60
CA TRP A 227 22.67 -8.45 -16.12
C TRP A 227 23.70 -8.48 -17.25
N GLY A 228 23.44 -9.25 -18.30
CA GLY A 228 24.31 -9.33 -19.49
C GLY A 228 24.45 -8.02 -20.27
N LEU A 229 23.52 -7.09 -20.09
CA LEU A 229 23.50 -5.78 -20.80
C LEU A 229 24.14 -4.66 -19.96
N LEU A 230 24.42 -4.91 -18.68
CA LEU A 230 25.01 -3.93 -17.79
C LEU A 230 26.53 -3.84 -18.02
N ASN A 231 27.05 -2.61 -17.98
CA ASN A 231 28.50 -2.40 -17.96
C ASN A 231 29.12 -2.86 -16.63
N GLU A 232 30.42 -3.15 -16.63
CA GLU A 232 31.15 -3.70 -15.48
C GLU A 232 31.14 -2.75 -14.26
N GLN A 233 31.10 -1.45 -14.45
CA GLN A 233 31.01 -0.48 -13.35
C GLN A 233 29.68 -0.62 -12.61
N THR A 234 28.57 -0.73 -13.36
CA THR A 234 27.22 -0.92 -12.77
C THR A 234 27.10 -2.27 -12.07
N LYS A 235 27.65 -3.34 -12.66
CA LYS A 235 27.69 -4.67 -12.01
C LYS A 235 28.46 -4.61 -10.69
N THR A 236 29.65 -4.03 -10.71
CA THR A 236 30.50 -3.85 -9.52
C THR A 236 29.78 -3.03 -8.44
N TYR A 237 29.10 -1.95 -8.82
CA TYR A 237 28.31 -1.15 -7.88
C TYR A 237 27.20 -1.99 -7.21
N ILE A 238 26.42 -2.72 -7.99
CA ILE A 238 25.33 -3.57 -7.49
C ILE A 238 25.87 -4.65 -6.54
N GLU A 239 26.94 -5.34 -6.91
CA GLU A 239 27.55 -6.39 -6.08
C GLU A 239 28.16 -5.85 -4.79
N ASN A 240 28.79 -4.69 -4.82
CA ASN A 240 29.28 -4.03 -3.62
C ASN A 240 28.12 -3.59 -2.71
N TYR A 241 27.07 -3.03 -3.29
CA TYR A 241 25.88 -2.65 -2.53
C TYR A 241 25.24 -3.86 -1.85
N LYS A 242 25.15 -4.98 -2.55
CA LYS A 242 24.66 -6.27 -2.02
C LYS A 242 25.47 -6.75 -0.80
N LYS A 243 26.81 -6.58 -0.82
CA LYS A 243 27.67 -6.96 0.30
C LYS A 243 27.51 -6.06 1.52
N VAL A 244 27.31 -4.76 1.30
CA VAL A 244 27.25 -3.76 2.38
C VAL A 244 25.86 -3.69 3.00
N ASN A 245 24.79 -3.77 2.19
CA ASN A 245 23.40 -3.62 2.65
C ASN A 245 22.46 -4.56 1.87
N TYR A 246 22.48 -5.83 2.26
CA TYR A 246 21.71 -6.87 1.56
C TYR A 246 20.21 -6.61 1.54
N THR A 247 19.63 -6.10 2.64
CA THR A 247 18.19 -5.81 2.72
C THR A 247 17.80 -4.71 1.74
N GLU A 248 18.55 -3.63 1.71
CA GLU A 248 18.28 -2.52 0.81
C GLU A 248 18.61 -2.87 -0.66
N PHE A 249 19.62 -3.72 -0.89
CA PHE A 249 19.87 -4.31 -2.21
C PHE A 249 18.63 -5.06 -2.72
N ARG A 250 18.02 -5.90 -1.89
CA ARG A 250 16.82 -6.63 -2.29
C ARG A 250 15.67 -5.68 -2.63
N ARG A 251 15.46 -4.65 -1.83
CA ARG A 251 14.44 -3.63 -2.08
C ARG A 251 14.70 -2.87 -3.39
N MET A 252 15.89 -2.31 -3.51
CA MET A 252 16.22 -1.42 -4.63
C MET A 252 16.39 -2.16 -5.96
N PHE A 253 17.17 -3.22 -5.97
CA PHE A 253 17.58 -3.87 -7.22
C PHE A 253 16.77 -5.11 -7.57
N LEU A 254 16.30 -5.86 -6.56
CA LEU A 254 15.38 -6.96 -6.81
C LEU A 254 13.92 -6.51 -6.79
N GLY A 255 13.58 -5.34 -6.28
CA GLY A 255 12.21 -4.88 -6.18
C GLY A 255 11.38 -5.66 -5.18
N ASP A 256 12.03 -6.28 -4.20
CA ASP A 256 11.33 -6.96 -3.14
C ASP A 256 10.55 -5.96 -2.30
N ILE A 257 9.31 -6.33 -2.01
CA ILE A 257 8.43 -5.52 -1.18
C ILE A 257 8.81 -5.77 0.28
N TYR A 258 9.62 -4.87 0.81
CA TYR A 258 9.94 -4.86 2.24
C TYR A 258 9.30 -3.67 2.92
N ALA A 259 8.91 -3.87 4.17
CA ALA A 259 8.78 -2.74 5.06
C ALA A 259 10.15 -2.04 5.11
N ASN A 260 10.20 -0.76 4.75
CA ASN A 260 11.41 0.03 4.91
C ASN A 260 11.71 0.13 6.41
N THR A 261 12.59 -0.73 6.92
CA THR A 261 12.82 -0.89 8.35
C THR A 261 13.49 0.31 8.99
N SER A 262 14.18 1.15 8.23
CA SER A 262 14.87 2.33 8.79
C SER A 262 13.91 3.42 9.28
N ASN A 263 12.72 3.53 8.70
CA ASN A 263 11.73 4.55 9.06
C ASN A 263 10.39 3.95 9.55
N VAL A 264 10.28 2.62 9.64
CA VAL A 264 9.07 1.96 10.15
C VAL A 264 8.93 2.21 11.64
N VAL A 265 7.73 2.58 12.08
CA VAL A 265 7.46 2.78 13.50
C VAL A 265 7.45 1.44 14.24
N PHE A 266 6.85 0.40 13.65
CA PHE A 266 6.69 -0.92 14.26
C PHE A 266 7.43 -2.03 13.50
N PRO A 267 8.78 -2.00 13.40
CA PRO A 267 9.54 -3.03 12.69
C PRO A 267 9.47 -4.40 13.37
N GLN A 268 9.03 -4.45 14.63
CA GLN A 268 8.84 -5.67 15.41
C GLN A 268 7.56 -6.42 15.04
N PHE A 269 6.57 -5.70 14.46
CA PHE A 269 5.33 -6.33 14.00
C PHE A 269 5.60 -7.19 12.75
N THR A 270 5.15 -8.41 12.79
CA THR A 270 5.08 -9.27 11.60
C THR A 270 3.77 -10.03 11.59
N ARG A 271 3.10 -10.13 10.43
CA ARG A 271 1.84 -10.88 10.32
C ARG A 271 2.00 -12.33 10.79
N ALA A 272 3.13 -12.97 10.48
CA ALA A 272 3.38 -14.35 10.87
C ALA A 272 3.40 -14.56 12.39
N LYS A 273 3.85 -13.57 13.17
CA LYS A 273 3.95 -13.64 14.64
C LYS A 273 2.74 -13.02 15.33
N ASN A 274 2.33 -11.84 14.87
CA ASN A 274 1.43 -10.96 15.63
C ASN A 274 0.02 -10.89 15.04
N TYR A 275 -0.25 -11.52 13.88
CA TYR A 275 -1.57 -11.57 13.25
C TYR A 275 -1.97 -13.03 13.04
N LYS A 276 -2.68 -13.61 14.02
CA LYS A 276 -2.95 -15.03 14.14
C LYS A 276 -4.44 -15.32 14.24
N ARG A 277 -4.83 -16.58 13.94
CA ARG A 277 -6.18 -17.06 14.18
C ARG A 277 -6.50 -17.20 15.68
N ALA A 278 -7.78 -17.08 16.04
CA ALA A 278 -8.32 -16.93 17.37
C ALA A 278 -8.18 -18.14 18.33
N TYR A 279 -7.58 -19.24 17.90
CA TYR A 279 -7.57 -20.48 18.70
C TYR A 279 -6.96 -20.33 20.12
N GLN A 280 -6.27 -19.22 20.40
CA GLN A 280 -5.71 -18.96 21.73
C GLN A 280 -6.76 -18.48 22.73
N LEU A 281 -7.86 -17.84 22.31
CA LEU A 281 -8.97 -17.50 23.21
C LEU A 281 -9.70 -18.72 23.74
N GLU A 282 -9.64 -19.86 23.05
CA GLU A 282 -10.24 -21.12 23.52
C GLU A 282 -9.43 -21.79 24.63
N GLN A 283 -8.14 -21.46 24.74
CA GLN A 283 -7.21 -22.04 25.73
C GLN A 283 -7.03 -21.17 26.97
N HIS A 284 -7.33 -19.88 26.86
CA HIS A 284 -7.12 -18.88 27.91
C HIS A 284 -8.39 -18.09 28.16
N TYR A 285 -8.64 -17.72 29.42
CA TYR A 285 -9.76 -16.84 29.72
C TYR A 285 -9.33 -15.39 29.85
N ILE A 286 -10.25 -14.49 29.50
CA ILE A 286 -10.02 -13.06 29.58
C ILE A 286 -10.12 -12.62 31.04
N VAL A 287 -9.09 -11.99 31.59
CA VAL A 287 -9.08 -11.46 32.98
C VAL A 287 -9.44 -9.98 33.05
N THR A 288 -9.21 -9.23 31.95
CA THR A 288 -9.55 -7.81 31.87
C THR A 288 -9.72 -7.43 30.40
N LEU A 289 -10.65 -6.53 30.12
CA LEU A 289 -10.83 -5.93 28.82
C LEU A 289 -10.55 -4.43 28.91
N ILE A 290 -9.64 -3.93 28.07
CA ILE A 290 -9.42 -2.49 27.91
C ILE A 290 -9.77 -2.12 26.48
N ILE A 291 -10.60 -1.11 26.33
CA ILE A 291 -11.10 -0.65 25.04
C ILE A 291 -10.56 0.76 24.83
N GLY A 292 -9.63 0.90 23.89
CA GLY A 292 -9.12 2.21 23.48
C GLY A 292 -10.08 2.83 22.47
N VAL A 293 -10.35 4.11 22.63
CA VAL A 293 -11.20 4.88 21.73
C VAL A 293 -10.47 6.12 21.29
N ASP A 294 -10.24 6.23 20.01
CA ASP A 294 -9.85 7.45 19.34
C ASP A 294 -11.11 8.10 18.75
N HIS A 295 -11.52 9.22 19.34
CA HIS A 295 -12.76 9.87 18.95
C HIS A 295 -12.50 10.82 17.77
N ALA A 296 -13.36 10.76 16.78
CA ALA A 296 -13.27 11.63 15.62
C ALA A 296 -13.70 13.07 15.93
N THR A 297 -12.88 14.02 15.49
CA THR A 297 -13.28 15.40 15.23
C THR A 297 -13.55 15.58 13.75
N ALA A 298 -13.96 16.76 13.29
CA ALA A 298 -14.30 16.98 11.88
C ALA A 298 -13.26 16.38 10.91
N ASN A 299 -13.69 15.50 10.01
CA ASN A 299 -12.89 14.80 8.99
C ASN A 299 -11.84 13.80 9.50
N ASP A 300 -11.93 13.38 10.75
CA ASP A 300 -11.06 12.39 11.34
C ASP A 300 -11.76 11.02 11.48
N THR A 301 -11.01 9.94 11.61
CA THR A 301 -11.58 8.59 11.73
C THR A 301 -11.93 8.31 13.18
N PHE A 302 -13.15 7.88 13.44
CA PHE A 302 -13.51 7.27 14.73
C PHE A 302 -12.97 5.86 14.78
N PHE A 303 -12.18 5.52 15.81
CA PHE A 303 -11.57 4.19 15.92
C PHE A 303 -11.66 3.60 17.33
N VAL A 304 -12.02 2.31 17.41
CA VAL A 304 -12.17 1.57 18.68
C VAL A 304 -11.38 0.27 18.61
N THR A 305 -10.44 0.10 19.52
CA THR A 305 -9.60 -1.09 19.63
C THR A 305 -9.72 -1.75 21.00
N PRO A 306 -10.46 -2.86 21.13
CA PRO A 306 -10.46 -3.65 22.36
C PRO A 306 -9.19 -4.50 22.46
N VAL A 307 -8.62 -4.55 23.66
CA VAL A 307 -7.49 -5.39 24.03
C VAL A 307 -7.92 -6.27 25.20
N ALA A 308 -8.06 -7.56 24.94
CA ALA A 308 -8.30 -8.57 25.94
C ALA A 308 -6.98 -8.98 26.60
N ILE A 309 -6.91 -8.95 27.90
CA ILE A 309 -5.78 -9.41 28.69
C ILE A 309 -6.12 -10.81 29.17
N LEU A 310 -5.26 -11.77 28.86
CA LEU A 310 -5.46 -13.17 29.15
C LEU A 310 -4.81 -13.58 30.50
N ASP A 311 -5.18 -14.72 31.00
CA ASP A 311 -4.70 -15.27 32.29
C ASP A 311 -3.22 -15.60 32.31
N ASP A 312 -2.60 -15.80 31.15
CA ASP A 312 -1.15 -15.98 30.99
C ASP A 312 -0.38 -14.64 30.84
N GLY A 313 -1.08 -13.50 30.90
CA GLY A 313 -0.52 -12.16 30.76
C GLY A 313 -0.30 -11.71 29.30
N THR A 314 -0.61 -12.53 28.30
CA THR A 314 -0.63 -12.10 26.90
C THR A 314 -1.85 -11.22 26.63
N THR A 315 -1.79 -10.46 25.55
CA THR A 315 -2.85 -9.54 25.16
C THR A 315 -3.29 -9.83 23.73
N GLN A 316 -4.60 -9.72 23.48
CA GLN A 316 -5.16 -9.98 22.17
C GLN A 316 -6.17 -8.90 21.79
N THR A 317 -6.10 -8.46 20.52
CA THR A 317 -7.13 -7.60 19.93
C THR A 317 -8.08 -8.47 19.12
N PRO A 318 -9.28 -8.76 19.65
CA PRO A 318 -10.20 -9.72 19.03
C PRO A 318 -10.89 -9.12 17.78
N GLU A 319 -11.26 -7.85 17.83
CA GLU A 319 -11.96 -7.13 16.77
C GLU A 319 -11.64 -5.64 16.86
N VAL A 320 -11.98 -4.86 15.83
CA VAL A 320 -11.95 -3.39 15.86
C VAL A 320 -13.23 -2.83 15.23
N CYS A 321 -13.57 -1.61 15.63
CA CYS A 321 -14.64 -0.85 15.00
C CYS A 321 -14.07 0.49 14.55
N TYR A 322 -14.45 0.95 13.36
CA TYR A 322 -14.08 2.29 12.90
C TYR A 322 -15.15 2.87 11.97
N ASP A 323 -15.17 4.18 11.84
CA ASP A 323 -15.86 4.92 10.79
C ASP A 323 -14.91 5.97 10.21
N ASP A 324 -14.59 5.82 8.93
CA ASP A 324 -13.70 6.72 8.20
C ASP A 324 -14.54 7.62 7.29
N PRO A 325 -14.53 8.95 7.50
CA PRO A 325 -15.27 9.88 6.66
C PRO A 325 -14.90 9.82 5.17
N GLU A 326 -13.67 9.43 4.84
CA GLU A 326 -13.23 9.25 3.45
C GLU A 326 -13.89 8.03 2.79
N GLU A 327 -14.21 6.99 3.56
CA GLU A 327 -14.87 5.78 3.07
C GLU A 327 -16.40 5.95 3.05
N THR A 328 -16.97 6.60 4.08
CA THR A 328 -18.42 6.72 4.28
C THR A 328 -19.02 7.99 3.69
N ASN A 329 -18.18 8.96 3.28
CA ASN A 329 -18.58 10.30 2.83
C ASN A 329 -19.45 11.06 3.86
N ARG A 330 -19.28 10.78 5.14
CA ARG A 330 -19.93 11.48 6.25
C ARG A 330 -19.03 11.51 7.47
N THR A 331 -19.19 12.52 8.30
CA THR A 331 -18.58 12.59 9.62
C THR A 331 -19.62 12.26 10.69
N LEU A 332 -19.35 11.30 11.56
CA LEU A 332 -20.23 10.96 12.66
C LEU A 332 -20.24 12.08 13.72
N ALA A 333 -21.44 12.51 14.10
CA ALA A 333 -21.59 13.34 15.28
C ALA A 333 -21.16 12.58 16.54
N PRO A 334 -20.72 13.25 17.61
CA PRO A 334 -20.32 12.56 18.84
C PRO A 334 -21.39 11.63 19.45
N THR A 335 -22.68 11.93 19.25
CA THR A 335 -23.79 11.04 19.66
C THR A 335 -23.81 9.77 18.80
N GLU A 336 -23.64 9.88 17.49
CA GLU A 336 -23.59 8.73 16.58
C GLU A 336 -22.36 7.85 16.86
N GLN A 337 -21.22 8.46 17.22
CA GLN A 337 -20.03 7.71 17.67
C GLN A 337 -20.32 6.92 18.97
N CYS A 338 -21.08 7.50 19.88
CA CYS A 338 -21.51 6.81 21.08
C CYS A 338 -22.47 5.64 20.80
N ASP A 339 -23.39 5.82 19.85
CA ASP A 339 -24.33 4.78 19.45
C ASP A 339 -23.60 3.63 18.77
N LEU A 340 -22.67 3.96 17.87
CA LEU A 340 -21.81 2.98 17.20
C LEU A 340 -20.97 2.16 18.21
N LEU A 341 -20.40 2.82 19.21
CA LEU A 341 -19.67 2.17 20.28
C LEU A 341 -20.58 1.25 21.12
N ASP A 342 -21.80 1.68 21.45
CA ASP A 342 -22.78 0.90 22.22
C ASP A 342 -23.15 -0.40 21.47
N GLU A 343 -23.40 -0.32 20.19
CA GLU A 343 -23.65 -1.46 19.31
C GLU A 343 -22.44 -2.40 19.21
N PHE A 344 -21.25 -1.83 19.08
CA PHE A 344 -20.02 -2.61 19.00
C PHE A 344 -19.73 -3.38 20.30
N LEU A 345 -19.99 -2.79 21.46
CA LEU A 345 -19.85 -3.47 22.74
C LEU A 345 -20.82 -4.65 22.88
N GLU A 346 -22.05 -4.51 22.40
CA GLU A 346 -23.00 -5.63 22.33
C GLU A 346 -22.55 -6.72 21.37
N PHE A 347 -21.99 -6.33 20.22
CA PHE A 347 -21.43 -7.29 19.29
C PHE A 347 -20.27 -8.10 19.92
N LEU A 348 -19.40 -7.47 20.69
CA LEU A 348 -18.30 -8.17 21.39
C LEU A 348 -18.85 -9.16 22.44
N ASP A 349 -19.90 -8.77 23.18
CA ASP A 349 -20.59 -9.68 24.14
C ASP A 349 -21.16 -10.90 23.39
N ASN A 350 -21.95 -10.67 22.36
CA ASN A 350 -22.61 -11.72 21.60
C ASN A 350 -21.63 -12.68 20.91
N LYS A 351 -20.52 -12.16 20.38
CA LYS A 351 -19.56 -12.94 19.59
C LYS A 351 -18.54 -13.68 20.47
N TYR A 352 -18.03 -13.02 21.49
CA TYR A 352 -16.93 -13.53 22.30
C TYR A 352 -17.37 -13.92 23.74
N GLY A 353 -18.65 -13.81 24.05
CA GLY A 353 -19.18 -14.13 25.39
C GLY A 353 -18.61 -13.23 26.48
N ILE A 354 -18.37 -11.94 26.15
CA ILE A 354 -17.79 -10.99 27.12
C ILE A 354 -18.83 -10.61 28.17
N ALA A 355 -18.84 -11.33 29.24
CA ALA A 355 -19.75 -11.04 30.36
C ALA A 355 -19.24 -9.82 31.15
N TYR A 356 -19.59 -8.60 30.72
CA TYR A 356 -19.14 -7.35 31.36
C TYR A 356 -19.43 -7.24 32.87
N ASN A 357 -20.44 -7.94 33.36
CA ASN A 357 -20.76 -7.99 34.78
C ASN A 357 -19.79 -8.86 35.62
N GLN A 358 -18.98 -9.66 34.97
CA GLN A 358 -17.98 -10.55 35.58
C GLN A 358 -16.55 -10.16 35.23
N LEU A 359 -16.39 -9.36 34.19
CA LEU A 359 -15.11 -8.99 33.63
C LEU A 359 -14.80 -7.50 33.89
N PRO A 360 -13.71 -7.16 34.61
CA PRO A 360 -13.26 -5.77 34.71
C PRO A 360 -13.06 -5.17 33.35
N THR A 361 -13.86 -4.16 32.98
CA THR A 361 -13.80 -3.51 31.69
C THR A 361 -13.54 -2.02 31.83
N ILE A 362 -12.52 -1.53 31.11
CA ILE A 362 -12.13 -0.13 31.09
C ILE A 362 -12.27 0.39 29.67
N LEU A 363 -13.00 1.48 29.51
CA LEU A 363 -13.06 2.27 28.30
C LEU A 363 -12.09 3.44 28.44
N SER A 364 -11.02 3.40 27.68
CA SER A 364 -9.90 4.35 27.74
C SER A 364 -9.98 5.31 26.55
N VAL A 365 -10.17 6.57 26.80
CA VAL A 365 -10.40 7.61 25.78
C VAL A 365 -9.35 8.70 25.93
N ASP A 366 -8.95 9.35 24.83
CA ASP A 366 -8.07 10.50 24.90
C ASP A 366 -8.58 11.54 25.93
N GLY A 367 -7.71 11.98 26.80
CA GLY A 367 -8.03 12.95 27.83
C GLY A 367 -8.44 14.33 27.31
N ALA A 368 -8.02 14.68 26.07
CA ALA A 368 -8.45 15.88 25.38
C ALA A 368 -9.93 15.83 24.94
N ALA A 369 -10.53 14.64 24.85
CA ALA A 369 -11.89 14.39 24.38
C ALA A 369 -12.96 14.65 25.46
N SER A 370 -12.82 15.69 26.26
CA SER A 370 -13.74 15.98 27.38
C SER A 370 -15.22 16.00 27.01
N PRO A 371 -15.67 16.58 25.87
CA PRO A 371 -17.07 16.54 25.47
C PRO A 371 -17.57 15.15 25.18
N PHE A 372 -16.77 14.32 24.47
CA PHE A 372 -17.10 12.95 24.17
C PHE A 372 -17.18 12.08 25.43
N ILE A 373 -16.24 12.26 26.36
CA ILE A 373 -16.27 11.59 27.68
C ILE A 373 -17.54 11.95 28.47
N ALA A 374 -18.00 13.20 28.40
CA ALA A 374 -19.25 13.63 29.03
C ALA A 374 -20.47 12.93 28.41
N GLN A 375 -20.49 12.77 27.09
CA GLN A 375 -21.54 12.02 26.38
C GLN A 375 -21.53 10.52 26.72
N LEU A 376 -20.36 9.90 26.79
CA LEU A 376 -20.25 8.51 27.26
C LEU A 376 -20.82 8.32 28.67
N LYS A 377 -20.59 9.27 29.57
CA LYS A 377 -21.20 9.25 30.89
C LYS A 377 -22.71 9.43 30.87
N HIS A 378 -23.24 10.16 29.91
CA HIS A 378 -24.68 10.30 29.67
C HIS A 378 -25.25 8.98 29.10
N LEU A 379 -24.62 8.44 28.06
CA LEU A 379 -24.98 7.17 27.43
C LEU A 379 -25.08 6.03 28.46
N LYS A 380 -24.14 5.98 29.37
CA LYS A 380 -24.14 5.01 30.49
C LYS A 380 -25.45 5.01 31.32
N LYS A 381 -26.16 6.15 31.35
CA LYS A 381 -27.44 6.30 32.07
C LYS A 381 -28.66 6.08 31.18
N THR A 382 -28.56 6.39 29.91
CA THR A 382 -29.65 6.49 28.93
C THR A 382 -29.74 5.33 27.95
N SER A 383 -28.63 4.63 27.69
CA SER A 383 -28.59 3.49 26.79
C SER A 383 -29.67 2.42 27.16
N PRO A 384 -30.32 1.83 26.16
CA PRO A 384 -31.11 0.61 26.34
C PRO A 384 -30.30 -0.50 26.99
N ARG A 385 -28.97 -0.49 26.81
CA ARG A 385 -28.01 -1.46 27.35
C ARG A 385 -27.38 -1.00 28.68
N LYS A 386 -28.04 -0.16 29.45
CA LYS A 386 -27.55 0.40 30.73
C LYS A 386 -27.06 -0.64 31.74
N LYS A 387 -27.56 -1.86 31.67
CA LYS A 387 -27.07 -2.97 32.49
C LYS A 387 -25.63 -3.33 32.21
N MET A 388 -25.24 -3.36 30.93
CA MET A 388 -23.88 -3.56 30.46
C MET A 388 -22.98 -2.38 30.86
N TRP A 389 -23.42 -1.16 30.59
CA TRP A 389 -22.68 0.05 30.87
C TRP A 389 -22.39 0.28 32.37
N LYS A 390 -23.20 -0.29 33.27
CA LYS A 390 -22.96 -0.21 34.70
C LYS A 390 -21.58 -0.74 35.09
N TYR A 391 -21.08 -1.73 34.39
CA TYR A 391 -19.82 -2.42 34.69
C TYR A 391 -18.62 -1.89 33.90
N ILE A 392 -18.83 -1.04 32.92
CA ILE A 392 -17.77 -0.43 32.11
C ILE A 392 -17.29 0.85 32.79
N ASN A 393 -15.99 0.92 33.05
CA ASN A 393 -15.36 2.07 33.69
C ASN A 393 -14.75 3.00 32.66
N VAL A 394 -15.36 4.17 32.44
CA VAL A 394 -14.87 5.18 31.47
C VAL A 394 -13.77 6.01 32.10
N LYS A 395 -12.59 5.99 31.51
CA LYS A 395 -11.42 6.74 31.96
C LYS A 395 -10.81 7.59 30.86
N ALA A 396 -10.41 8.81 31.22
CA ALA A 396 -9.57 9.63 30.39
C ALA A 396 -8.11 9.13 30.49
N PHE A 397 -7.48 8.92 29.36
CA PHE A 397 -6.06 8.63 29.26
C PHE A 397 -5.32 9.91 28.88
N THR A 398 -4.36 10.30 29.68
CA THR A 398 -3.49 11.43 29.35
C THR A 398 -2.19 10.87 28.79
N MET A 399 -1.97 11.12 27.50
CA MET A 399 -0.77 10.69 26.80
C MET A 399 0.45 11.36 27.44
N LYS A 400 1.43 10.57 27.86
CA LYS A 400 2.72 11.09 28.34
C LYS A 400 3.59 11.43 27.11
N LYS A 401 4.74 10.86 26.99
CA LYS A 401 5.61 11.05 25.81
C LYS A 401 5.26 10.00 24.76
N LYS A 402 4.87 10.43 23.57
CA LYS A 402 4.49 9.54 22.44
C LYS A 402 5.54 8.44 22.18
N ASP A 403 6.82 8.80 22.21
CA ASP A 403 7.91 7.84 21.98
C ASP A 403 7.97 6.71 23.03
N VAL A 404 7.63 7.01 24.30
CA VAL A 404 7.57 6.01 25.37
C VAL A 404 6.42 5.04 25.11
N ASN A 405 5.28 5.56 24.74
CA ASN A 405 4.09 4.77 24.46
C ASN A 405 4.30 3.86 23.24
N LEU A 406 4.86 4.40 22.17
CA LEU A 406 5.25 3.61 20.99
C LEU A 406 6.28 2.53 21.33
N GLY A 407 7.20 2.82 22.26
CA GLY A 407 8.16 1.85 22.78
C GLY A 407 7.49 0.64 23.44
N ILE A 408 6.41 0.86 24.20
CA ILE A 408 5.63 -0.19 24.82
C ILE A 408 4.98 -1.10 23.77
N ILE A 409 4.34 -0.52 22.76
CA ILE A 409 3.70 -1.30 21.69
C ILE A 409 4.73 -2.09 20.88
N LYS A 410 5.89 -1.47 20.55
CA LYS A 410 7.01 -2.15 19.88
C LYS A 410 7.48 -3.38 20.67
N ASN A 411 7.66 -3.22 21.95
CA ASN A 411 8.07 -4.31 22.82
C ASN A 411 6.99 -5.39 22.90
N ALA A 412 5.72 -5.03 22.99
CA ALA A 412 4.61 -5.98 23.00
C ALA A 412 4.59 -6.86 21.72
N PHE A 413 4.90 -6.28 20.56
CA PHE A 413 5.07 -7.06 19.33
C PHE A 413 6.36 -7.88 19.31
N ALA A 414 7.48 -7.30 19.74
CA ALA A 414 8.79 -7.98 19.76
C ALA A 414 8.77 -9.25 20.60
N TYR A 415 8.18 -9.17 21.79
CA TYR A 415 8.07 -10.30 22.73
C TYR A 415 6.87 -11.20 22.44
N ASN A 416 6.10 -10.92 21.38
CA ASN A 416 4.92 -11.67 20.98
C ASN A 416 3.84 -11.75 22.09
N VAL A 417 3.75 -10.74 22.93
CA VAL A 417 2.73 -10.64 23.98
C VAL A 417 1.50 -9.88 23.51
N LEU A 418 1.54 -9.23 22.35
CA LEU A 418 0.37 -8.65 21.68
C LEU A 418 0.11 -9.37 20.36
N THR A 419 -1.09 -9.89 20.22
CA THR A 419 -1.57 -10.56 19.01
C THR A 419 -2.87 -9.90 18.54
N ILE A 420 -2.97 -9.63 17.23
CA ILE A 420 -4.21 -9.24 16.57
C ILE A 420 -4.83 -10.50 15.99
N LEU A 421 -6.09 -10.78 16.33
CA LEU A 421 -6.74 -12.00 15.89
C LEU A 421 -7.19 -11.86 14.43
N ASN A 422 -6.84 -12.86 13.61
CA ASN A 422 -7.29 -12.99 12.24
C ASN A 422 -8.28 -14.14 12.14
N GLU A 423 -9.54 -13.90 12.44
CA GLU A 423 -10.61 -14.89 12.33
C GLU A 423 -11.22 -14.97 10.93
N GLY A 424 -10.48 -14.55 9.91
CA GLY A 424 -10.91 -14.71 8.52
C GLY A 424 -12.11 -13.85 8.15
N THR A 425 -13.29 -14.36 8.31
CA THR A 425 -14.51 -13.79 7.69
C THR A 425 -15.42 -13.01 8.62
N THR A 426 -15.00 -12.69 9.85
CA THR A 426 -15.91 -11.98 10.75
C THR A 426 -15.96 -10.51 10.41
N MET A 427 -17.13 -10.09 10.05
CA MET A 427 -17.44 -8.74 9.62
C MET A 427 -18.32 -8.08 10.66
N TRP A 428 -17.92 -6.91 11.13
CA TRP A 428 -18.81 -6.00 11.81
C TRP A 428 -19.27 -4.95 10.80
N ASN A 429 -20.57 -4.69 10.72
CA ASN A 429 -21.14 -3.79 9.72
C ASN A 429 -20.83 -4.13 8.25
N GLY A 430 -20.55 -5.40 7.95
CA GLY A 430 -20.25 -5.83 6.59
C GLY A 430 -18.79 -5.62 6.15
N ALA A 431 -17.91 -5.10 7.01
CA ALA A 431 -16.50 -4.84 6.69
C ALA A 431 -15.54 -5.69 7.53
N ILE A 432 -14.38 -6.03 6.96
CA ILE A 432 -13.29 -6.72 7.67
C ILE A 432 -12.45 -5.67 8.41
N ASN A 433 -12.95 -5.21 9.54
CA ASN A 433 -12.44 -4.02 10.21
C ASN A 433 -11.01 -4.17 10.77
N LYS A 434 -10.63 -5.32 11.30
CA LYS A 434 -9.30 -5.54 11.89
C LYS A 434 -8.14 -5.46 10.90
N HIS A 435 -8.41 -5.66 9.62
CA HIS A 435 -7.40 -5.42 8.57
C HIS A 435 -6.99 -3.94 8.50
N ARG A 436 -7.87 -3.02 8.87
CA ARG A 436 -7.56 -1.60 8.93
C ARG A 436 -6.47 -1.31 9.95
N LEU A 437 -6.60 -1.81 11.18
CA LEU A 437 -5.57 -1.67 12.22
C LEU A 437 -4.22 -2.24 11.76
N VAL A 438 -4.21 -3.42 11.16
CA VAL A 438 -2.97 -4.04 10.65
C VAL A 438 -2.35 -3.19 9.55
N LYS A 439 -3.15 -2.68 8.61
CA LYS A 439 -2.67 -1.78 7.55
C LYS A 439 -2.04 -0.50 8.13
N GLU A 440 -2.65 0.10 9.14
CA GLU A 440 -2.10 1.29 9.79
C GLU A 440 -0.79 0.99 10.53
N ILE A 441 -0.71 -0.11 11.28
CA ILE A 441 0.54 -0.54 11.95
C ILE A 441 1.68 -0.72 10.94
N GLU A 442 1.39 -1.36 9.82
CA GLU A 442 2.37 -1.60 8.76
C GLU A 442 2.74 -0.32 8.00
N ALA A 443 1.83 0.63 7.90
CA ALA A 443 2.01 1.89 7.18
C ALA A 443 2.82 2.93 7.96
N GLN A 444 2.77 2.91 9.31
CA GLN A 444 3.38 3.96 10.14
C GLN A 444 4.88 4.14 9.90
N ARG A 445 5.29 5.38 9.68
CA ARG A 445 6.67 5.77 9.35
C ARG A 445 7.13 6.97 10.15
N TYR A 446 8.44 7.09 10.32
CA TYR A 446 9.09 8.32 10.74
C TYR A 446 9.53 9.14 9.52
N LYS A 447 9.28 10.44 9.59
CA LYS A 447 9.74 11.44 8.62
C LYS A 447 10.50 12.52 9.40
N ASN A 448 11.78 12.69 9.09
CA ASN A 448 12.65 13.64 9.81
C ASN A 448 12.66 13.43 11.35
N GLY A 449 12.67 12.16 11.79
CA GLY A 449 12.70 11.79 13.21
C GLY A 449 11.38 11.94 13.97
N LYS A 450 10.29 12.35 13.30
CA LYS A 450 8.92 12.44 13.86
C LYS A 450 8.00 11.48 13.13
N LEU A 451 6.89 11.12 13.76
CA LEU A 451 5.82 10.39 13.06
C LEU A 451 5.38 11.17 11.81
N ASP A 452 5.17 10.46 10.71
CA ASP A 452 4.66 11.07 9.49
C ASP A 452 3.15 11.36 9.63
N ALA A 453 2.82 12.62 9.86
CA ALA A 453 1.44 13.08 10.04
C ALA A 453 0.58 12.95 8.76
N SER A 454 1.16 12.60 7.60
CA SER A 454 0.39 12.33 6.39
C SER A 454 -0.17 10.91 6.34
N ILE A 455 0.22 10.04 7.27
CA ILE A 455 -0.24 8.66 7.38
C ILE A 455 -1.28 8.56 8.49
N LYS A 456 -2.48 8.06 8.16
CA LYS A 456 -3.53 7.83 9.16
C LYS A 456 -3.04 6.91 10.26
N ASN A 457 -3.33 7.26 11.51
CA ASN A 457 -2.84 6.55 12.70
C ASN A 457 -3.91 6.34 13.78
N ASP A 458 -5.16 6.58 13.46
CA ASP A 458 -6.30 6.55 14.40
C ASP A 458 -6.41 5.18 15.09
N GLY A 459 -6.21 4.09 14.33
CA GLY A 459 -6.17 2.74 14.88
C GLY A 459 -4.95 2.49 15.78
N CYS A 460 -3.80 3.07 15.44
CA CYS A 460 -2.61 2.98 16.28
C CYS A 460 -2.76 3.78 17.57
N ASP A 461 -3.41 4.95 17.54
CA ASP A 461 -3.69 5.77 18.73
C ASP A 461 -4.74 5.10 19.61
N SER A 462 -5.79 4.55 19.02
CA SER A 462 -6.78 3.74 19.73
C SER A 462 -6.13 2.51 20.41
N LEU A 463 -5.23 1.80 19.73
CA LEU A 463 -4.46 0.70 20.34
C LEU A 463 -3.56 1.20 21.47
N GLU A 464 -2.95 2.36 21.35
CA GLU A 464 -2.14 3.00 22.38
C GLU A 464 -2.96 3.28 23.64
N TYR A 465 -4.17 3.84 23.48
CA TYR A 465 -5.08 4.11 24.60
C TYR A 465 -5.53 2.84 25.33
N ALA A 466 -5.63 1.71 24.64
CA ALA A 466 -5.94 0.44 25.26
C ALA A 466 -4.75 -0.21 25.97
N LEU A 467 -3.59 -0.27 25.30
CA LEU A 467 -2.48 -1.11 25.72
C LEU A 467 -1.56 -0.44 26.75
N VAL A 468 -1.25 0.85 26.55
CA VAL A 468 -0.29 1.56 27.39
C VAL A 468 -0.71 1.66 28.85
N PRO A 469 -1.99 1.95 29.19
CA PRO A 469 -2.45 1.98 30.59
C PRO A 469 -2.25 0.66 31.32
N TYR A 470 -2.36 -0.45 30.62
CA TYR A 470 -2.12 -1.76 31.19
C TYR A 470 -0.65 -1.93 31.61
N TYR A 471 0.28 -1.67 30.69
CA TYR A 471 1.70 -1.91 30.93
C TYR A 471 2.36 -0.91 31.89
N ILE A 472 1.84 0.30 32.00
CA ILE A 472 2.39 1.30 32.94
C ILE A 472 1.58 1.42 34.23
N ASN A 473 0.67 0.49 34.50
CA ASN A 473 -0.19 0.49 35.68
C ASN A 473 -0.98 1.80 35.89
N CYS A 474 -1.31 2.52 34.81
CA CYS A 474 -2.03 3.79 34.89
C CYS A 474 -3.40 3.66 35.61
N TYR A 475 -3.94 2.47 35.67
CA TYR A 475 -5.27 2.23 36.18
C TYR A 475 -5.32 1.39 37.49
N ASN A 476 -4.21 1.18 38.16
CA ASN A 476 -4.16 0.37 39.41
C ASN A 476 -5.00 -0.91 39.31
N MET A 477 -4.70 -1.73 38.29
CA MET A 477 -5.40 -2.97 38.07
C MET A 477 -4.92 -3.97 39.12
N SER A 478 -5.69 -4.12 40.19
CA SER A 478 -5.50 -5.22 41.14
C SER A 478 -5.98 -6.49 40.44
N TYR A 479 -5.06 -7.34 40.05
CA TYR A 479 -5.39 -8.69 39.65
C TYR A 479 -6.09 -9.40 40.79
N PRO A 480 -7.20 -10.08 40.57
CA PRO A 480 -7.59 -11.15 41.43
C PRO A 480 -6.60 -12.30 41.20
N VAL A 481 -5.43 -12.20 41.85
CA VAL A 481 -4.49 -13.32 41.90
C VAL A 481 -5.19 -14.42 42.68
N ARG A 482 -5.89 -15.30 41.99
CA ARG A 482 -6.15 -16.62 42.54
C ARG A 482 -4.78 -17.29 42.65
N LYS A 483 -4.23 -17.27 43.86
CA LYS A 483 -3.06 -18.06 44.25
C LYS A 483 -3.29 -19.53 43.92
N ARG A 484 -2.92 -19.93 42.72
CA ARG A 484 -2.60 -21.31 42.36
C ARG A 484 -1.26 -21.25 41.66
N GLY A 485 -0.21 -21.59 42.44
CA GLY A 485 1.06 -22.09 41.95
C GLY A 485 1.62 -21.51 40.67
N PHE A 486 1.68 -20.19 40.56
CA PHE A 486 2.42 -19.56 39.46
C PHE A 486 3.90 -19.62 39.84
N GLU A 487 4.63 -20.59 39.28
CA GLU A 487 6.03 -20.37 38.98
C GLU A 487 6.10 -19.14 38.04
N GLU A 488 6.96 -18.17 38.36
CA GLU A 488 7.13 -16.96 37.57
C GLU A 488 7.40 -17.35 36.11
N SER A 489 6.37 -17.27 35.29
CA SER A 489 6.51 -17.58 33.88
C SER A 489 7.52 -16.61 33.31
N SER A 490 8.36 -17.04 32.36
CA SER A 490 9.32 -16.17 31.66
C SER A 490 8.65 -14.92 31.11
N HIS A 491 7.38 -14.99 30.77
CA HIS A 491 6.54 -13.89 30.30
C HIS A 491 6.28 -12.80 31.35
N TYR A 492 6.13 -13.15 32.63
CA TYR A 492 5.95 -12.14 33.68
C TYR A 492 7.20 -11.28 33.88
N ASN A 493 8.38 -11.87 33.77
CA ASN A 493 9.65 -11.15 33.81
C ASN A 493 9.87 -10.28 32.55
N ASP A 494 9.37 -10.71 31.41
CA ASP A 494 9.40 -9.92 30.17
C ASP A 494 8.45 -8.71 30.27
N ILE A 495 7.28 -8.87 30.88
CA ILE A 495 6.33 -7.77 31.17
C ILE A 495 6.96 -6.73 32.12
N LYS A 496 7.66 -7.15 33.17
CA LYS A 496 8.43 -6.24 34.06
C LYS A 496 9.50 -5.48 33.32
N LYS A 497 10.27 -6.14 32.46
CA LYS A 497 11.29 -5.49 31.59
C LYS A 497 10.67 -4.48 30.65
N MET A 498 9.52 -4.79 30.03
CA MET A 498 8.81 -3.88 29.13
C MET A 498 8.31 -2.63 29.85
N ALA A 499 7.88 -2.75 31.08
CA ALA A 499 7.38 -1.63 31.90
C ALA A 499 8.52 -0.73 32.44
N GLY A 500 9.78 -1.09 32.23
CA GLY A 500 10.91 -0.34 32.76
C GLY A 500 10.99 -0.38 34.29
N VAL A 501 10.30 -1.30 34.95
CA VAL A 501 10.34 -1.48 36.39
C VAL A 501 11.63 -2.24 36.70
N ARG A 502 12.63 -1.50 37.19
CA ARG A 502 13.83 -2.12 37.82
C ARG A 502 13.37 -2.81 39.11
N GLY A 503 13.61 -4.10 39.22
CA GLY A 503 13.44 -4.88 40.44
C GLY A 503 14.38 -4.47 41.55
#